data_986d3b0e62416cc6837215de07f7d910
#
_entry.id   986d3b0e62416cc6837215de07f7d910
#
_cell.length_a   1.000
_cell.length_b   1.000
_cell.length_c   1.000
_cell.angle_alpha   90.00
_cell.angle_beta   90.00
_cell.angle_gamma   90.00
#
_symmetry.space_group_name_H-M   'P 1'
#
loop_
_entity.id
_entity.type
_entity.pdbx_description
1 polymer ?
#
loop_
_entity_poly.entity_id
_entity_poly.type
_entity_poly.pdbx_seq_one_letter_code
_entity_poly.pdbx_strand_id
1 'polypeptide(L)'
;MNSIKNSEKQKELIILPIKIDKFSLFYGILLGDGCLSRSKRSYLISVVGHINDDLRFFFDVVRPTLNDLINKNPRIKKRPKQGVLQILISHKELFNILKKNEFPVGKKGTTLNIPLHLDMRRIIQGYFATDGCLVLTKNPSKLSPRIEFSSISNIILEQTLEYLTKLGMNGNIYI
;
A
#
# COMPACT_ATOMS: atom_id res chain seq x y z
N MET A 1 -14.30 -47.42 -2.42
CA MET A 1 -13.47 -46.56 -3.26
C MET A 1 -14.22 -45.25 -3.44
N ASN A 2 -14.02 -44.30 -2.52
CA ASN A 2 -14.66 -42.97 -2.58
C ASN A 2 -13.62 -41.95 -3.01
N SER A 3 -13.78 -41.47 -4.24
CA SER A 3 -12.98 -40.41 -4.82
C SER A 3 -13.33 -39.11 -4.11
N ILE A 4 -12.40 -38.57 -3.34
CA ILE A 4 -12.47 -37.23 -2.77
C ILE A 4 -12.24 -36.26 -3.94
N LYS A 5 -13.30 -35.65 -4.42
CA LYS A 5 -13.24 -34.51 -5.33
C LYS A 5 -12.80 -33.26 -4.53
N ASN A 6 -11.51 -33.00 -4.53
CA ASN A 6 -10.99 -31.70 -4.16
C ASN A 6 -11.43 -30.67 -5.21
N SER A 7 -12.52 -29.98 -4.95
CA SER A 7 -12.88 -28.77 -5.68
C SER A 7 -12.13 -27.60 -5.07
N GLU A 8 -10.87 -27.43 -5.43
CA GLU A 8 -10.21 -26.13 -5.32
C GLU A 8 -10.97 -25.16 -6.23
N LYS A 9 -11.86 -24.39 -5.65
CA LYS A 9 -12.40 -23.19 -6.28
C LYS A 9 -11.22 -22.25 -6.53
N GLN A 10 -10.62 -22.30 -7.72
CA GLN A 10 -9.83 -21.22 -8.25
C GLN A 10 -10.71 -19.97 -8.17
N LYS A 11 -10.41 -19.09 -7.20
CA LYS A 11 -10.98 -17.77 -7.17
C LYS A 11 -10.49 -17.08 -8.46
N GLU A 12 -11.35 -16.99 -9.47
CA GLU A 12 -11.08 -16.15 -10.63
C GLU A 12 -10.74 -14.76 -10.14
N LEU A 13 -9.46 -14.41 -10.23
CA LEU A 13 -8.99 -13.05 -10.03
C LEU A 13 -9.60 -12.21 -11.17
N ILE A 14 -10.63 -11.44 -10.87
CA ILE A 14 -11.07 -10.39 -11.77
C ILE A 14 -10.01 -9.30 -11.72
N ILE A 15 -8.96 -9.52 -12.50
CA ILE A 15 -8.03 -8.46 -12.87
C ILE A 15 -8.79 -7.68 -13.93
N LEU A 16 -9.31 -6.51 -13.56
CA LEU A 16 -9.60 -5.49 -14.57
C LEU A 16 -8.33 -5.29 -15.41
N PRO A 17 -8.40 -4.72 -16.62
CA PRO A 17 -7.23 -4.32 -17.41
C PRO A 17 -6.54 -3.12 -16.75
N ILE A 18 -6.34 -3.20 -15.45
CA ILE A 18 -5.58 -2.28 -14.63
C ILE A 18 -4.12 -2.67 -14.82
N LYS A 19 -3.29 -1.71 -15.13
CA LYS A 19 -1.84 -1.86 -15.10
C LYS A 19 -1.45 -2.35 -13.71
N ILE A 20 -1.09 -3.63 -13.59
CA ILE A 20 -0.82 -4.29 -12.29
C ILE A 20 0.26 -3.53 -11.49
N ASP A 21 1.23 -2.93 -12.17
CA ASP A 21 2.28 -2.10 -11.58
C ASP A 21 1.72 -0.88 -10.85
N LYS A 22 0.75 -0.18 -11.44
CA LYS A 22 0.09 1.00 -10.84
C LYS A 22 -0.81 0.61 -9.68
N PHE A 23 -1.54 -0.49 -9.82
CA PHE A 23 -2.37 -1.01 -8.74
C PHE A 23 -1.51 -1.44 -7.53
N SER A 24 -0.41 -2.16 -7.78
CA SER A 24 0.51 -2.59 -6.73
C SER A 24 1.18 -1.41 -6.03
N LEU A 25 1.60 -0.38 -6.78
CA LEU A 25 2.13 0.86 -6.20
C LEU A 25 1.08 1.53 -5.29
N PHE A 26 -0.15 1.65 -5.77
CA PHE A 26 -1.22 2.27 -4.99
C PHE A 26 -1.59 1.43 -3.76
N TYR A 27 -1.59 0.10 -3.89
CA TYR A 27 -1.78 -0.81 -2.77
C TYR A 27 -0.71 -0.57 -1.68
N GLY A 28 0.56 -0.43 -2.07
CA GLY A 28 1.66 -0.09 -1.16
C GLY A 28 1.46 1.26 -0.46
N ILE A 29 1.04 2.30 -1.19
CA ILE A 29 0.70 3.61 -0.60
C ILE A 29 -0.43 3.48 0.43
N LEU A 30 -1.44 2.65 0.13
CA LEU A 30 -2.54 2.41 1.06
C LEU A 30 -2.10 1.63 2.32
N LEU A 31 -1.08 0.77 2.23
CA LEU A 31 -0.55 0.05 3.40
C LEU A 31 -0.07 1.01 4.49
N GLY A 32 0.59 2.11 4.13
CA GLY A 32 0.96 3.17 5.09
C GLY A 32 -0.21 4.12 5.35
N ASP A 33 -0.41 5.09 4.50
CA ASP A 33 -1.27 6.25 4.72
C ASP A 33 -2.70 6.12 4.20
N GLY A 34 -3.11 4.92 3.78
CA GLY A 34 -4.41 4.68 3.19
C GLY A 34 -5.46 4.12 4.13
N CYS A 35 -6.73 4.34 3.77
CA CYS A 35 -7.88 3.76 4.45
C CYS A 35 -9.02 3.51 3.47
N LEU A 36 -9.67 2.35 3.61
CA LEU A 36 -10.97 2.08 3.00
C LEU A 36 -12.06 2.25 4.04
N SER A 37 -13.10 3.00 3.71
CA SER A 37 -14.27 3.11 4.58
C SER A 37 -15.56 3.00 3.78
N ARG A 38 -16.59 2.43 4.39
CA ARG A 38 -17.89 2.24 3.77
C ARG A 38 -18.98 2.86 4.62
N SER A 39 -19.79 3.71 4.01
CA SER A 39 -21.08 4.11 4.53
C SER A 39 -22.21 3.44 3.70
N LYS A 40 -23.47 3.62 4.13
CA LYS A 40 -24.63 2.99 3.45
C LYS A 40 -24.63 3.17 1.93
N ARG A 41 -24.12 4.30 1.40
CA ARG A 41 -24.14 4.67 -0.02
C ARG A 41 -22.78 5.00 -0.62
N SER A 42 -21.70 4.96 0.17
CA SER A 42 -20.38 5.44 -0.28
C SER A 42 -19.29 4.39 -0.08
N TYR A 43 -18.45 4.25 -1.09
CA TYR A 43 -17.27 3.38 -1.13
C TYR A 43 -16.04 4.28 -1.15
N LEU A 44 -15.58 4.65 0.04
CA LEU A 44 -14.56 5.68 0.21
C LEU A 44 -13.15 5.06 0.25
N ILE A 45 -12.26 5.68 -0.51
CA ILE A 45 -10.82 5.41 -0.50
C ILE A 45 -10.15 6.72 -0.14
N SER A 46 -9.33 6.72 0.88
CA SER A 46 -8.65 7.89 1.40
C SER A 46 -7.15 7.64 1.49
N VAL A 47 -6.36 8.66 1.12
CA VAL A 47 -4.93 8.75 1.42
C VAL A 47 -4.72 10.08 2.14
N VAL A 48 -3.96 10.06 3.23
CA VAL A 48 -3.69 11.23 4.07
C VAL A 48 -2.18 11.41 4.18
N GLY A 49 -1.70 12.65 4.19
CA GLY A 49 -0.28 12.97 4.35
C GLY A 49 -0.07 14.33 4.99
N HIS A 50 1.18 14.69 5.25
CA HIS A 50 1.56 15.98 5.82
C HIS A 50 1.62 17.07 4.75
N ILE A 51 1.09 18.27 5.07
CA ILE A 51 0.85 19.33 4.08
C ILE A 51 2.15 19.89 3.43
N ASN A 52 3.26 19.87 4.15
CA ASN A 52 4.52 20.39 3.66
C ASN A 52 5.40 19.28 3.07
N ASP A 53 5.51 18.15 3.78
CA ASP A 53 6.48 17.12 3.46
C ASP A 53 6.00 16.25 2.29
N ASP A 54 4.67 15.95 2.23
CA ASP A 54 4.11 15.03 1.23
C ASP A 54 3.51 15.73 0.01
N LEU A 55 3.62 17.07 -0.08
CA LEU A 55 2.97 17.82 -1.15
C LEU A 55 3.39 17.33 -2.54
N ARG A 56 4.70 17.18 -2.78
CA ARG A 56 5.23 16.67 -4.06
C ARG A 56 4.78 15.23 -4.31
N PHE A 57 4.89 14.36 -3.29
CA PHE A 57 4.47 12.96 -3.40
C PHE A 57 2.99 12.84 -3.81
N PHE A 58 2.12 13.67 -3.22
CA PHE A 58 0.69 13.68 -3.58
C PHE A 58 0.44 14.15 -5.02
N PHE A 59 1.16 15.17 -5.49
CA PHE A 59 0.98 15.71 -6.85
C PHE A 59 1.65 14.86 -7.92
N ASP A 60 2.83 14.32 -7.64
CA ASP A 60 3.68 13.68 -8.64
C ASP A 60 3.50 12.15 -8.68
N VAL A 61 3.00 11.53 -7.57
CA VAL A 61 2.85 10.08 -7.48
C VAL A 61 1.40 9.67 -7.18
N VAL A 62 0.83 10.09 -6.04
CA VAL A 62 -0.49 9.55 -5.58
C VAL A 62 -1.61 9.91 -6.57
N ARG A 63 -1.70 11.18 -6.94
CA ARG A 63 -2.75 11.66 -7.86
C ARG A 63 -2.63 11.08 -9.26
N PRO A 64 -1.46 11.06 -9.93
CA PRO A 64 -1.31 10.42 -11.23
C PRO A 64 -1.60 8.92 -11.19
N THR A 65 -1.12 8.21 -10.16
CA THR A 65 -1.41 6.78 -9.99
C THR A 65 -2.90 6.51 -9.88
N LEU A 66 -3.62 7.29 -9.08
CA LEU A 66 -5.07 7.20 -8.99
C LEU A 66 -5.77 7.56 -10.31
N ASN A 67 -5.30 8.62 -11.00
CA ASN A 67 -5.83 8.96 -12.32
C ASN A 67 -5.74 7.80 -13.32
N ASP A 68 -4.59 7.10 -13.33
CA ASP A 68 -4.39 5.93 -14.19
C ASP A 68 -5.32 4.75 -13.82
N LEU A 69 -5.70 4.63 -12.55
CA LEU A 69 -6.55 3.53 -12.05
C LEU A 69 -8.06 3.78 -12.24
N ILE A 70 -8.50 5.03 -12.16
CA ILE A 70 -9.94 5.35 -12.18
C ILE A 70 -10.35 6.26 -13.34
N ASN A 71 -9.40 6.62 -14.20
CA ASN A 71 -9.58 7.57 -15.31
C ASN A 71 -10.28 8.88 -14.87
N LYS A 72 -9.92 9.37 -13.69
CA LYS A 72 -10.42 10.62 -13.10
C LYS A 72 -9.31 11.30 -12.34
N ASN A 73 -9.19 12.62 -12.48
CA ASN A 73 -8.19 13.40 -11.76
C ASN A 73 -8.70 13.73 -10.33
N PRO A 74 -8.25 13.02 -9.29
CA PRO A 74 -8.73 13.24 -7.93
C PRO A 74 -8.27 14.59 -7.38
N ARG A 75 -9.14 15.24 -6.59
CA ARG A 75 -8.83 16.50 -5.94
C ARG A 75 -7.99 16.25 -4.68
N ILE A 76 -6.89 16.98 -4.56
CA ILE A 76 -6.11 17.06 -3.32
C ILE A 76 -6.72 18.17 -2.45
N LYS A 77 -7.20 17.82 -1.27
CA LYS A 77 -7.70 18.76 -0.27
C LYS A 77 -6.60 19.13 0.70
N LYS A 78 -6.37 20.43 0.88
CA LYS A 78 -5.44 20.96 1.89
C LYS A 78 -6.25 21.38 3.12
N ARG A 79 -5.80 20.96 4.30
CA ARG A 79 -6.36 21.38 5.60
C ARG A 79 -5.25 22.06 6.43
N PRO A 80 -4.90 23.33 6.16
CA PRO A 80 -3.73 23.97 6.74
C PRO A 80 -3.75 24.01 8.28
N LYS A 81 -4.91 24.26 8.88
CA LYS A 81 -5.06 24.26 10.35
C LYS A 81 -4.72 22.90 11.02
N GLN A 82 -4.79 21.80 10.26
CA GLN A 82 -4.51 20.44 10.74
C GLN A 82 -3.16 19.92 10.24
N GLY A 83 -2.45 20.69 9.38
CA GLY A 83 -1.21 20.23 8.74
C GLY A 83 -1.41 19.08 7.75
N VAL A 84 -2.62 18.89 7.20
CA VAL A 84 -3.00 17.66 6.49
C VAL A 84 -3.27 17.91 5.01
N LEU A 85 -2.74 17.00 4.16
CA LEU A 85 -3.21 16.75 2.80
C LEU A 85 -4.13 15.53 2.79
N GLN A 86 -5.14 15.55 1.94
CA GLN A 86 -6.04 14.41 1.77
C GLN A 86 -6.50 14.27 0.33
N ILE A 87 -6.40 13.06 -0.21
CA ILE A 87 -7.22 12.61 -1.33
C ILE A 87 -8.32 11.73 -0.76
N LEU A 88 -9.57 12.06 -1.08
CA LEU A 88 -10.75 11.27 -0.72
C LEU A 88 -11.61 11.10 -1.96
N ILE A 89 -11.78 9.86 -2.38
CA ILE A 89 -12.59 9.50 -3.54
C ILE A 89 -13.68 8.49 -3.12
N SER A 90 -14.81 8.55 -3.83
CA SER A 90 -15.84 7.52 -3.78
C SER A 90 -15.82 6.77 -5.11
N HIS A 91 -15.33 5.53 -5.12
CA HIS A 91 -15.21 4.72 -6.32
C HIS A 91 -15.46 3.25 -6.01
N LYS A 92 -16.66 2.78 -6.34
CA LYS A 92 -17.15 1.44 -5.98
C LYS A 92 -16.29 0.31 -6.56
N GLU A 93 -15.88 0.44 -7.81
CA GLU A 93 -15.13 -0.59 -8.52
C GLU A 93 -13.74 -0.78 -7.93
N LEU A 94 -12.93 0.29 -7.83
CA LEU A 94 -11.60 0.23 -7.22
C LEU A 94 -11.67 -0.24 -5.75
N PHE A 95 -12.67 0.24 -5.00
CA PHE A 95 -12.90 -0.21 -3.63
C PHE A 95 -13.12 -1.72 -3.56
N ASN A 96 -13.96 -2.28 -4.44
CA ASN A 96 -14.24 -3.70 -4.46
C ASN A 96 -13.02 -4.53 -4.89
N ILE A 97 -12.20 -4.02 -5.81
CA ILE A 97 -10.95 -4.66 -6.22
C ILE A 97 -9.98 -4.70 -5.04
N LEU A 98 -9.76 -3.58 -4.35
CA LEU A 98 -8.92 -3.52 -3.15
C LEU A 98 -9.40 -4.50 -2.09
N LYS A 99 -10.71 -4.55 -1.83
CA LYS A 99 -11.30 -5.50 -0.88
C LYS A 99 -11.11 -6.96 -1.32
N LYS A 100 -11.24 -7.29 -2.61
CA LYS A 100 -10.99 -8.64 -3.15
C LYS A 100 -9.52 -9.02 -3.02
N ASN A 101 -8.62 -8.05 -3.07
CA ASN A 101 -7.20 -8.20 -2.79
C ASN A 101 -6.88 -8.07 -1.29
N GLU A 102 -7.85 -8.41 -0.43
CA GLU A 102 -7.71 -8.53 1.02
C GLU A 102 -7.36 -7.22 1.75
N PHE A 103 -7.44 -6.06 1.06
CA PHE A 103 -7.26 -4.79 1.76
C PHE A 103 -8.44 -4.54 2.73
N PRO A 104 -8.18 -4.22 4.01
CA PRO A 104 -9.22 -4.12 5.04
C PRO A 104 -10.12 -2.91 4.83
N VAL A 105 -11.38 -3.06 5.18
CA VAL A 105 -12.34 -1.95 5.28
C VAL A 105 -12.40 -1.50 6.72
N GLY A 106 -12.04 -0.25 6.98
CA GLY A 106 -11.90 0.29 8.32
C GLY A 106 -10.47 0.23 8.84
N LYS A 107 -10.29 -0.15 10.11
CA LYS A 107 -9.00 -0.21 10.77
C LYS A 107 -8.13 -1.34 10.19
N LYS A 108 -6.87 -1.05 9.90
CA LYS A 108 -5.88 -2.07 9.56
C LYS A 108 -5.62 -2.95 10.79
N GLY A 109 -5.56 -4.26 10.59
CA GLY A 109 -5.32 -5.24 11.65
C GLY A 109 -3.93 -5.85 11.61
N THR A 110 -3.60 -6.60 12.65
CA THR A 110 -2.31 -7.33 12.78
C THR A 110 -2.17 -8.50 11.80
N THR A 111 -3.27 -8.92 11.18
CA THR A 111 -3.34 -10.04 10.21
C THR A 111 -3.31 -9.57 8.75
N LEU A 112 -3.09 -8.28 8.52
CA LEU A 112 -2.98 -7.74 7.16
C LEU A 112 -1.76 -8.34 6.46
N ASN A 113 -1.95 -8.83 5.24
CA ASN A 113 -0.91 -9.43 4.40
C ASN A 113 -0.87 -8.78 3.02
N ILE A 114 0.19 -9.02 2.28
CA ILE A 114 0.36 -8.61 0.90
C ILE A 114 0.00 -9.79 -0.01
N PRO A 115 -0.99 -9.66 -0.92
CA PRO A 115 -1.35 -10.72 -1.85
C PRO A 115 -0.18 -11.09 -2.78
N LEU A 116 0.14 -12.38 -2.90
CA LEU A 116 1.31 -12.89 -3.62
C LEU A 116 1.33 -12.61 -5.13
N HIS A 117 0.18 -12.36 -5.73
CA HIS A 117 0.06 -12.09 -7.17
C HIS A 117 0.31 -10.64 -7.54
N LEU A 118 0.45 -9.74 -6.54
CA LEU A 118 0.79 -8.34 -6.78
C LEU A 118 2.30 -8.15 -6.98
N ASP A 119 2.67 -7.08 -7.67
CA ASP A 119 4.08 -6.72 -7.86
C ASP A 119 4.68 -6.20 -6.55
N MET A 120 5.41 -7.07 -5.85
CA MET A 120 6.01 -6.78 -4.55
C MET A 120 7.00 -5.60 -4.60
N ARG A 121 7.73 -5.43 -5.70
CA ARG A 121 8.62 -4.28 -5.90
C ARG A 121 7.86 -2.97 -5.84
N ARG A 122 6.72 -2.90 -6.53
CA ARG A 122 5.86 -1.70 -6.55
C ARG A 122 5.17 -1.47 -5.22
N ILE A 123 4.77 -2.54 -4.54
CA ILE A 123 4.20 -2.43 -3.20
C ILE A 123 5.21 -1.85 -2.23
N ILE A 124 6.42 -2.39 -2.17
CA ILE A 124 7.49 -1.87 -1.29
C ILE A 124 7.81 -0.41 -1.63
N GLN A 125 7.85 -0.05 -2.91
CA GLN A 125 8.06 1.33 -3.33
C GLN A 125 6.98 2.29 -2.77
N GLY A 126 5.71 1.91 -2.85
CA GLY A 126 4.60 2.69 -2.30
C GLY A 126 4.60 2.73 -0.78
N TYR A 127 4.84 1.59 -0.14
CA TYR A 127 4.89 1.45 1.32
C TYR A 127 6.07 2.20 1.93
N PHE A 128 7.25 2.14 1.30
CA PHE A 128 8.42 2.90 1.74
C PHE A 128 8.20 4.41 1.64
N ALA A 129 7.49 4.87 0.62
CA ALA A 129 7.21 6.30 0.45
C ALA A 129 6.25 6.87 1.50
N THR A 130 5.55 6.02 2.28
CA THR A 130 4.59 6.41 3.33
C THR A 130 5.13 6.09 4.73
N ASP A 131 5.40 4.83 5.02
CA ASP A 131 5.83 4.35 6.36
C ASP A 131 7.30 3.91 6.39
N GLY A 132 8.07 4.16 5.32
CA GLY A 132 9.49 3.86 5.28
C GLY A 132 10.36 5.01 5.74
N CYS A 133 11.55 4.69 6.23
CA CYS A 133 12.57 5.67 6.61
C CYS A 133 13.94 5.26 6.10
N LEU A 134 14.69 6.22 5.55
CA LEU A 134 16.11 6.06 5.24
C LEU A 134 16.94 6.67 6.35
N VAL A 135 17.62 5.82 7.11
CA VAL A 135 18.52 6.23 8.19
C VAL A 135 19.97 6.19 7.69
N LEU A 136 20.68 7.28 7.82
CA LEU A 136 22.10 7.38 7.49
C LEU A 136 22.91 7.42 8.79
N THR A 137 23.55 6.31 9.17
CA THR A 137 24.42 6.26 10.33
C THR A 137 25.85 6.59 9.92
N LYS A 138 26.42 7.64 10.51
CA LYS A 138 27.81 8.03 10.29
C LYS A 138 28.68 7.36 11.35
N ASN A 139 29.48 6.38 10.95
CA ASN A 139 30.61 5.89 11.71
C ASN A 139 31.87 6.68 11.35
N PRO A 140 32.93 6.73 12.20
CA PRO A 140 34.13 7.54 11.93
C PRO A 140 34.75 7.35 10.53
N SER A 141 34.60 6.16 9.95
CA SER A 141 35.23 5.77 8.67
C SER A 141 34.24 5.48 7.54
N LYS A 142 32.92 5.39 7.82
CA LYS A 142 31.95 4.93 6.81
C LYS A 142 30.55 5.44 7.06
N LEU A 143 29.87 5.85 5.97
CA LEU A 143 28.43 6.07 5.98
C LEU A 143 27.70 4.73 5.73
N SER A 144 26.83 4.36 6.65
CA SER A 144 26.03 3.13 6.57
C SER A 144 24.56 3.46 6.38
N PRO A 145 24.01 3.31 5.15
CA PRO A 145 22.59 3.50 4.93
C PRO A 145 21.81 2.30 5.46
N ARG A 146 20.66 2.58 6.08
CA ARG A 146 19.70 1.59 6.56
C ARG A 146 18.30 2.04 6.18
N ILE A 147 17.49 1.12 5.68
CA ILE A 147 16.05 1.33 5.45
C ILE A 147 15.26 0.69 6.58
N GLU A 148 14.23 1.39 7.03
CA GLU A 148 13.35 0.94 8.12
C GLU A 148 11.90 1.00 7.65
N PHE A 149 11.09 0.04 8.11
CA PHE A 149 9.65 -0.03 7.91
C PHE A 149 8.97 -0.25 9.24
N SER A 150 7.80 0.35 9.43
CA SER A 150 6.97 0.15 10.61
C SER A 150 5.61 -0.40 10.22
N SER A 151 5.13 -1.41 10.92
CA SER A 151 3.78 -1.96 10.75
C SER A 151 3.25 -2.54 12.04
N ILE A 152 1.93 -2.51 12.22
CA ILE A 152 1.25 -3.29 13.25
C ILE A 152 1.07 -4.76 12.84
N SER A 153 1.29 -5.10 11.56
CA SER A 153 1.24 -6.46 11.04
C SER A 153 2.65 -7.00 10.85
N ASN A 154 3.01 -8.01 11.64
CA ASN A 154 4.28 -8.73 11.47
C ASN A 154 4.35 -9.43 10.12
N ILE A 155 3.21 -9.90 9.59
CA ILE A 155 3.14 -10.58 8.30
C ILE A 155 3.66 -9.68 7.17
N ILE A 156 3.28 -8.39 7.14
CA ILE A 156 3.79 -7.44 6.15
C ILE A 156 5.30 -7.26 6.30
N LEU A 157 5.81 -7.15 7.54
CA LEU A 157 7.24 -7.00 7.78
C LEU A 157 8.02 -8.24 7.33
N GLU A 158 7.50 -9.44 7.63
CA GLU A 158 8.10 -10.72 7.21
C GLU A 158 8.12 -10.83 5.67
N GLN A 159 7.02 -10.53 4.99
CA GLN A 159 6.95 -10.54 3.53
C GLN A 159 7.90 -9.50 2.90
N THR A 160 8.01 -8.32 3.52
CA THR A 160 8.92 -7.26 3.07
C THR A 160 10.37 -7.70 3.26
N LEU A 161 10.72 -8.24 4.43
CA LEU A 161 12.06 -8.74 4.72
C LEU A 161 12.45 -9.89 3.78
N GLU A 162 11.56 -10.86 3.58
CA GLU A 162 11.80 -11.98 2.66
C GLU A 162 12.11 -11.50 1.24
N TYR A 163 11.33 -10.53 0.75
CA TYR A 163 11.57 -9.96 -0.58
C TYR A 163 12.92 -9.23 -0.66
N LEU A 164 13.23 -8.39 0.32
CA LEU A 164 14.50 -7.63 0.35
C LEU A 164 15.71 -8.56 0.50
N THR A 165 15.57 -9.64 1.27
CA THR A 165 16.62 -10.66 1.41
C THR A 165 16.92 -11.36 0.09
N LYS A 166 15.88 -11.66 -0.72
CA LYS A 166 16.06 -12.21 -2.08
C LYS A 166 16.82 -11.25 -3.03
N LEU A 167 16.81 -9.95 -2.72
CA LEU A 167 17.59 -8.92 -3.43
C LEU A 167 18.99 -8.71 -2.85
N GLY A 168 19.40 -9.51 -1.87
CA GLY A 168 20.73 -9.45 -1.23
C GLY A 168 20.83 -8.45 -0.09
N MET A 169 19.69 -7.94 0.45
CA MET A 169 19.70 -7.09 1.62
C MET A 169 19.57 -7.92 2.90
N ASN A 170 20.36 -7.60 3.91
CA ASN A 170 20.23 -8.20 5.24
C ASN A 170 19.38 -7.31 6.14
N GLY A 171 18.52 -7.92 6.95
CA GLY A 171 17.65 -7.19 7.87
C GLY A 171 17.13 -8.05 9.01
N ASN A 172 16.51 -7.39 9.99
CA ASN A 172 15.88 -8.03 11.13
C ASN A 172 14.53 -7.36 11.42
N ILE A 173 13.61 -8.10 12.04
CA ILE A 173 12.35 -7.59 12.58
C ILE A 173 12.53 -7.42 14.08
N TYR A 174 12.17 -6.26 14.60
CA TYR A 174 12.14 -5.95 16.02
C TYR A 174 10.67 -5.81 16.45
N ILE A 175 10.30 -6.47 17.54
CA ILE A 175 8.96 -6.50 18.14
C ILE A 175 8.98 -5.78 19.48
#